data_cb865e90c068ae77a1b4335d68f10a9b
#
_entry.id   cb865e90c068ae77a1b4335d68f10a9b
#
_cell.length_a   1.000
_cell.length_b   1.000
_cell.length_c   1.000
_cell.angle_alpha   90.00
_cell.angle_beta   90.00
_cell.angle_gamma   90.00
#
_symmetry.space_group_name_H-M   'P 1'
#
loop_
_entity.id
_entity.type
_entity.pdbx_description
1 polymer ?
#
loop_
_entity_poly.entity_id
_entity_poly.type
_entity_poly.pdbx_seq_one_letter_code
_entity_poly.pdbx_strand_id
1 'polypeptide(L)'
;EAMPKAGGMLRYGIPEYRLPKEVLDDEILTIEKMGVEIVTDTKIGEDIPFETVRADFDAVLLGIGAWISTGTGCKGEDADGVIGGIDFLRKVVRNEEIKLGEKVDIVGGGNTAMDACRTAVRLGAKEVYNIYRRTKDEMPADMVEIEEAEEEGVIFKNLRNPIEVIKDEKGHAKEVILQVMELGEPDESGRRRPVPVEGKTETIAIDNMILAIGQAVDASIFDCDKTRKNAIAYDKETYMTSIPGVFAGGDCGNDKISIAVEAIADAKKASEIIDAYLDGEKIKYEKPYFVERDDITEKTFEDREKMCRPEMPQLSADERKDN
;
A
#
# COMPACT_ATOMS: atom_id res chain seq x y z
N GLU A 1 -14.66 0.20 -12.78
CA GLU A 1 -13.52 0.96 -12.28
C GLU A 1 -13.94 2.41 -12.04
N ALA A 2 -13.74 2.89 -10.80
CA ALA A 2 -14.12 4.25 -10.43
C ALA A 2 -13.19 5.33 -10.97
N MET A 3 -11.95 4.94 -11.30
CA MET A 3 -10.94 5.86 -11.82
C MET A 3 -10.99 5.97 -13.35
N PRO A 4 -10.44 7.05 -13.94
CA PRO A 4 -10.44 7.27 -15.39
C PRO A 4 -9.63 6.22 -16.18
N LYS A 5 -8.74 5.51 -15.53
CA LYS A 5 -7.94 4.43 -16.14
C LYS A 5 -7.88 3.23 -15.21
N ALA A 6 -7.92 2.05 -15.78
CA ALA A 6 -7.74 0.80 -15.06
C ALA A 6 -6.30 0.66 -14.52
N GLY A 7 -6.10 -0.20 -13.53
CA GLY A 7 -4.80 -0.54 -12.97
C GLY A 7 -4.68 -0.39 -11.46
N GLY A 8 -5.69 0.19 -10.80
CA GLY A 8 -5.77 0.24 -9.35
C GLY A 8 -4.49 0.79 -8.69
N MET A 9 -4.02 0.13 -7.64
CA MET A 9 -2.82 0.54 -6.89
C MET A 9 -1.53 0.50 -7.72
N LEU A 10 -1.44 -0.35 -8.75
CA LEU A 10 -0.31 -0.38 -9.68
C LEU A 10 -0.18 0.94 -10.47
N ARG A 11 -1.31 1.59 -10.74
CA ARG A 11 -1.34 2.89 -11.43
C ARG A 11 -1.25 4.06 -10.47
N TYR A 12 -2.08 4.07 -9.43
CA TYR A 12 -2.34 5.26 -8.61
C TYR A 12 -1.55 5.29 -7.30
N GLY A 13 -0.97 4.16 -6.88
CA GLY A 13 -0.18 4.06 -5.66
C GLY A 13 1.31 3.92 -5.90
N ILE A 14 1.73 3.15 -6.90
CA ILE A 14 3.14 2.93 -7.22
C ILE A 14 3.63 4.06 -8.14
N PRO A 15 4.72 4.78 -7.80
CA PRO A 15 5.25 5.86 -8.63
C PRO A 15 5.76 5.40 -10.01
N GLU A 16 5.83 6.34 -10.95
CA GLU A 16 6.28 6.12 -12.33
C GLU A 16 7.69 5.53 -12.41
N TYR A 17 8.61 6.03 -11.59
CA TYR A 17 10.00 5.59 -11.57
C TYR A 17 10.20 4.14 -11.08
N ARG A 18 9.19 3.55 -10.41
CA ARG A 18 9.18 2.14 -10.02
C ARG A 18 8.42 1.24 -11.00
N LEU A 19 7.31 1.74 -11.51
CA LEU A 19 6.47 1.04 -12.47
C LEU A 19 6.01 2.01 -13.55
N PRO A 20 6.71 2.05 -14.70
CA PRO A 20 6.29 2.87 -15.85
C PRO A 20 4.87 2.52 -16.28
N LYS A 21 4.02 3.54 -16.46
CA LYS A 21 2.59 3.32 -16.75
C LYS A 21 2.34 2.79 -18.14
N GLU A 22 3.29 2.98 -19.07
CA GLU A 22 3.24 2.37 -20.39
C GLU A 22 3.23 0.84 -20.34
N VAL A 23 4.06 0.25 -19.47
CA VAL A 23 4.08 -1.21 -19.25
C VAL A 23 2.73 -1.70 -18.74
N LEU A 24 2.13 -0.97 -17.79
CA LEU A 24 0.82 -1.30 -17.27
C LEU A 24 -0.28 -1.13 -18.32
N ASP A 25 -0.20 -0.11 -19.17
CA ASP A 25 -1.15 0.13 -20.25
C ASP A 25 -1.13 -1.00 -21.28
N ASP A 26 0.05 -1.50 -21.63
CA ASP A 26 0.20 -2.65 -22.55
C ASP A 26 -0.40 -3.95 -21.97
N GLU A 27 -0.21 -4.20 -20.68
CA GLU A 27 -0.81 -5.36 -20.02
C GLU A 27 -2.35 -5.27 -19.99
N ILE A 28 -2.89 -4.09 -19.64
CA ILE A 28 -4.34 -3.85 -19.62
C ILE A 28 -4.92 -3.99 -21.03
N LEU A 29 -4.25 -3.43 -22.05
CA LEU A 29 -4.67 -3.57 -23.45
C LEU A 29 -4.70 -5.04 -23.90
N THR A 30 -3.78 -5.84 -23.38
CA THR A 30 -3.76 -7.30 -23.66
C THR A 30 -5.00 -7.97 -23.08
N ILE A 31 -5.40 -7.60 -21.86
CA ILE A 31 -6.61 -8.10 -21.19
C ILE A 31 -7.87 -7.70 -21.98
N GLU A 32 -7.96 -6.43 -22.42
CA GLU A 32 -9.09 -5.97 -23.25
C GLU A 32 -9.18 -6.71 -24.58
N LYS A 33 -8.04 -6.97 -25.24
CA LYS A 33 -7.98 -7.78 -26.47
C LYS A 33 -8.44 -9.23 -26.28
N MET A 34 -8.40 -9.75 -25.07
CA MET A 34 -8.96 -11.08 -24.74
C MET A 34 -10.48 -11.04 -24.59
N GLY A 35 -11.13 -9.89 -24.72
CA GLY A 35 -12.58 -9.73 -24.68
C GLY A 35 -13.12 -9.24 -23.36
N VAL A 36 -12.26 -8.78 -22.45
CA VAL A 36 -12.71 -8.15 -21.18
C VAL A 36 -13.14 -6.72 -21.46
N GLU A 37 -14.36 -6.39 -21.07
CA GLU A 37 -14.88 -5.02 -21.10
C GLU A 37 -14.49 -4.29 -19.79
N ILE A 38 -13.80 -3.17 -19.92
CA ILE A 38 -13.40 -2.32 -18.77
C ILE A 38 -14.19 -1.00 -18.84
N VAL A 39 -15.09 -0.81 -17.89
CA VAL A 39 -15.89 0.42 -17.78
C VAL A 39 -15.23 1.32 -16.72
N THR A 40 -14.62 2.41 -17.16
CA THR A 40 -13.97 3.41 -16.31
C THR A 40 -14.92 4.53 -15.89
N ASP A 41 -14.47 5.43 -15.00
CA ASP A 41 -15.27 6.54 -14.47
C ASP A 41 -16.64 6.09 -13.94
N THR A 42 -16.69 4.87 -13.40
CA THR A 42 -17.96 4.25 -12.93
C THR A 42 -17.75 3.68 -11.52
N LYS A 43 -18.34 4.32 -10.54
CA LYS A 43 -18.25 3.92 -9.13
C LYS A 43 -19.50 3.14 -8.72
N ILE A 44 -19.32 1.88 -8.39
CA ILE A 44 -20.41 1.04 -7.86
C ILE A 44 -20.84 1.60 -6.49
N GLY A 45 -22.15 1.73 -6.30
CA GLY A 45 -22.78 2.33 -5.13
C GLY A 45 -23.11 3.81 -5.30
N GLU A 46 -22.51 4.49 -6.30
CA GLU A 46 -22.84 5.88 -6.67
C GLU A 46 -23.50 5.94 -8.06
N ASP A 47 -22.77 5.50 -9.10
CA ASP A 47 -23.25 5.53 -10.49
C ASP A 47 -24.13 4.33 -10.82
N ILE A 48 -23.77 3.14 -10.31
CA ILE A 48 -24.52 1.91 -10.47
C ILE A 48 -24.71 1.27 -9.10
N PRO A 49 -25.96 1.01 -8.67
CA PRO A 49 -26.23 0.27 -7.44
C PRO A 49 -25.60 -1.13 -7.48
N PHE A 50 -25.04 -1.58 -6.37
CA PHE A 50 -24.47 -2.94 -6.30
C PHE A 50 -25.49 -4.05 -6.60
N GLU A 51 -26.74 -3.85 -6.20
CA GLU A 51 -27.83 -4.79 -6.47
C GLU A 51 -28.10 -4.95 -7.98
N THR A 52 -27.90 -3.90 -8.78
CA THR A 52 -28.01 -3.99 -10.23
C THR A 52 -26.94 -4.91 -10.79
N VAL A 53 -25.69 -4.72 -10.37
CA VAL A 53 -24.58 -5.60 -10.79
C VAL A 53 -24.86 -7.06 -10.43
N ARG A 54 -25.37 -7.31 -9.22
CA ARG A 54 -25.74 -8.66 -8.77
C ARG A 54 -26.88 -9.29 -9.58
N ALA A 55 -27.80 -8.48 -10.08
CA ALA A 55 -28.93 -8.96 -10.86
C ALA A 55 -28.54 -9.27 -12.33
N ASP A 56 -27.53 -8.59 -12.84
CA ASP A 56 -27.12 -8.68 -14.24
C ASP A 56 -26.06 -9.77 -14.49
N PHE A 57 -25.40 -10.29 -13.44
CA PHE A 57 -24.32 -11.26 -13.55
C PHE A 57 -24.54 -12.49 -12.66
N ASP A 58 -24.19 -13.66 -13.17
CA ASP A 58 -24.30 -14.94 -12.44
C ASP A 58 -23.26 -15.07 -11.31
N ALA A 59 -22.13 -14.37 -11.42
CA ALA A 59 -21.11 -14.25 -10.37
C ALA A 59 -20.47 -12.86 -10.37
N VAL A 60 -20.09 -12.36 -9.20
CA VAL A 60 -19.41 -11.07 -9.03
C VAL A 60 -18.18 -11.23 -8.15
N LEU A 61 -17.01 -10.80 -8.63
CA LEU A 61 -15.79 -10.74 -7.84
C LEU A 61 -15.55 -9.30 -7.36
N LEU A 62 -15.49 -9.10 -6.05
CA LEU A 62 -15.14 -7.84 -5.43
C LEU A 62 -13.61 -7.74 -5.28
N GLY A 63 -12.98 -6.95 -6.14
CA GLY A 63 -11.54 -6.66 -6.16
C GLY A 63 -11.25 -5.18 -5.93
N ILE A 64 -11.99 -4.54 -5.03
CA ILE A 64 -12.01 -3.07 -4.84
C ILE A 64 -10.75 -2.49 -4.17
N GLY A 65 -9.85 -3.34 -3.65
CA GLY A 65 -8.63 -2.90 -2.97
C GLY A 65 -8.87 -2.18 -1.64
N ALA A 66 -7.87 -1.43 -1.18
CA ALA A 66 -7.89 -0.65 0.06
C ALA A 66 -7.40 0.79 -0.22
N TRP A 67 -8.31 1.74 -0.22
CA TRP A 67 -8.07 3.10 -0.72
C TRP A 67 -8.11 4.19 0.35
N ILE A 68 -8.54 3.86 1.58
CA ILE A 68 -8.65 4.82 2.66
C ILE A 68 -7.32 4.86 3.40
N SER A 69 -6.65 6.01 3.41
CA SER A 69 -5.44 6.19 4.22
C SER A 69 -5.80 6.17 5.71
N THR A 70 -5.01 5.45 6.50
CA THR A 70 -5.20 5.39 7.95
C THR A 70 -4.43 6.51 8.63
N GLY A 71 -5.07 7.22 9.55
CA GLY A 71 -4.47 8.26 10.37
C GLY A 71 -3.75 7.72 11.60
N THR A 72 -2.89 8.54 12.21
CA THR A 72 -2.21 8.22 13.48
C THR A 72 -3.12 8.41 14.69
N GLY A 73 -4.17 9.22 14.52
CA GLY A 73 -5.02 9.68 15.62
C GLY A 73 -4.35 10.74 16.52
N CYS A 74 -3.26 11.35 16.07
CA CYS A 74 -2.62 12.41 16.82
C CYS A 74 -3.46 13.69 16.79
N LYS A 75 -3.34 14.50 17.83
CA LYS A 75 -4.07 15.76 17.93
C LYS A 75 -3.65 16.70 16.80
N GLY A 76 -4.61 17.38 16.17
CA GLY A 76 -4.35 18.31 15.07
C GLY A 76 -4.06 17.65 13.72
N GLU A 77 -4.26 16.34 13.55
CA GLU A 77 -4.08 15.61 12.31
C GLU A 77 -5.01 16.08 11.18
N ASP A 78 -6.05 16.82 11.53
CA ASP A 78 -6.99 17.48 10.62
C ASP A 78 -6.47 18.85 10.10
N ALA A 79 -5.19 19.18 10.30
CA ALA A 79 -4.59 20.41 9.79
C ALA A 79 -4.52 20.40 8.26
N ASP A 80 -4.67 21.56 7.64
CA ASP A 80 -4.30 21.75 6.23
C ASP A 80 -2.82 21.42 6.06
N GLY A 81 -2.47 20.69 4.99
CA GLY A 81 -1.11 20.18 4.79
C GLY A 81 -0.85 18.78 5.34
N VAL A 82 -1.81 18.20 6.12
CA VAL A 82 -1.78 16.77 6.46
C VAL A 82 -2.58 15.98 5.42
N ILE A 83 -1.97 14.96 4.83
CA ILE A 83 -2.58 14.17 3.76
C ILE A 83 -2.24 12.69 3.93
N GLY A 84 -3.15 11.80 3.53
CA GLY A 84 -2.89 10.37 3.47
C GLY A 84 -1.90 10.00 2.37
N GLY A 85 -1.04 8.99 2.61
CA GLY A 85 0.02 8.60 1.68
C GLY A 85 -0.52 8.16 0.32
N ILE A 86 -1.58 7.36 0.28
CA ILE A 86 -2.22 6.95 -0.98
C ILE A 86 -2.90 8.13 -1.68
N ASP A 87 -3.51 9.04 -0.91
CA ASP A 87 -4.14 10.24 -1.48
C ASP A 87 -3.09 11.15 -2.11
N PHE A 88 -1.93 11.29 -1.45
CA PHE A 88 -0.78 12.03 -1.98
C PHE A 88 -0.29 11.42 -3.30
N LEU A 89 0.05 10.14 -3.33
CA LEU A 89 0.56 9.45 -4.51
C LEU A 89 -0.46 9.47 -5.66
N ARG A 90 -1.74 9.24 -5.36
CA ARG A 90 -2.82 9.31 -6.34
C ARG A 90 -2.94 10.70 -6.99
N LYS A 91 -2.87 11.76 -6.20
CA LYS A 91 -2.89 13.15 -6.71
C LYS A 91 -1.73 13.42 -7.64
N VAL A 92 -0.52 12.94 -7.30
CA VAL A 92 0.67 13.09 -8.16
C VAL A 92 0.44 12.42 -9.51
N VAL A 93 0.02 11.16 -9.53
CA VAL A 93 -0.24 10.42 -10.79
C VAL A 93 -1.33 11.06 -11.63
N ARG A 94 -2.33 11.69 -10.98
CA ARG A 94 -3.42 12.40 -11.68
C ARG A 94 -3.06 13.82 -12.10
N ASN A 95 -1.85 14.27 -11.82
CA ASN A 95 -1.42 15.66 -12.03
C ASN A 95 -2.37 16.67 -11.35
N GLU A 96 -2.93 16.31 -10.21
CA GLU A 96 -3.72 17.23 -9.38
C GLU A 96 -2.80 18.20 -8.65
N GLU A 97 -3.28 19.41 -8.40
CA GLU A 97 -2.51 20.41 -7.66
C GLU A 97 -2.23 19.92 -6.23
N ILE A 98 -0.95 19.86 -5.87
CA ILE A 98 -0.50 19.55 -4.52
C ILE A 98 0.31 20.75 -4.02
N LYS A 99 -0.15 21.37 -2.95
CA LYS A 99 0.60 22.43 -2.29
C LYS A 99 1.59 21.81 -1.32
N LEU A 100 2.77 21.47 -1.84
CA LEU A 100 3.86 20.94 -1.05
C LEU A 100 4.80 22.10 -0.67
N GLY A 101 5.09 22.22 0.63
CA GLY A 101 6.06 23.18 1.15
C GLY A 101 7.49 22.66 1.08
N GLU A 102 8.40 23.37 1.73
CA GLU A 102 9.82 23.02 1.72
C GLU A 102 10.15 21.87 2.67
N LYS A 103 9.38 21.72 3.77
CA LYS A 103 9.60 20.72 4.83
C LYS A 103 8.46 19.74 4.89
N VAL A 104 8.75 18.51 4.51
CA VAL A 104 7.75 17.45 4.40
C VAL A 104 8.11 16.27 5.29
N ASP A 105 7.20 15.94 6.20
CA ASP A 105 7.32 14.78 7.06
C ASP A 105 6.47 13.63 6.53
N ILE A 106 7.07 12.45 6.36
CA ILE A 106 6.36 11.24 5.99
C ILE A 106 6.37 10.27 7.18
N VAL A 107 5.18 9.93 7.67
CA VAL A 107 5.01 9.04 8.81
C VAL A 107 4.74 7.62 8.32
N GLY A 108 5.66 6.71 8.58
CA GLY A 108 5.51 5.30 8.21
C GLY A 108 6.84 4.62 7.89
N GLY A 109 6.83 3.30 7.80
CA GLY A 109 8.03 2.51 7.52
C GLY A 109 7.83 1.43 6.44
N GLY A 110 6.72 1.47 5.70
CA GLY A 110 6.44 0.55 4.59
C GLY A 110 6.80 1.14 3.24
N ASN A 111 6.65 0.36 2.17
CA ASN A 111 6.95 0.79 0.80
C ASN A 111 6.19 2.07 0.40
N THR A 112 4.94 2.22 0.82
CA THR A 112 4.17 3.46 0.59
C THR A 112 4.84 4.70 1.20
N ALA A 113 5.50 4.54 2.36
CA ALA A 113 6.23 5.64 2.98
C ALA A 113 7.48 5.98 2.18
N MET A 114 8.22 4.98 1.69
CA MET A 114 9.40 5.20 0.84
C MET A 114 9.00 5.86 -0.49
N ASP A 115 7.92 5.39 -1.11
CA ASP A 115 7.36 5.99 -2.32
C ASP A 115 6.96 7.45 -2.10
N ALA A 116 6.31 7.76 -0.98
CA ALA A 116 5.92 9.13 -0.62
C ALA A 116 7.14 10.02 -0.35
N CYS A 117 8.17 9.53 0.35
CA CYS A 117 9.41 10.25 0.59
C CYS A 117 10.11 10.64 -0.72
N ARG A 118 10.35 9.66 -1.56
CA ARG A 118 11.06 9.84 -2.84
C ARG A 118 10.26 10.70 -3.82
N THR A 119 8.93 10.58 -3.79
CA THR A 119 8.04 11.45 -4.57
C THR A 119 8.07 12.90 -4.06
N ALA A 120 8.10 13.13 -2.74
CA ALA A 120 8.21 14.48 -2.19
C ALA A 120 9.53 15.15 -2.57
N VAL A 121 10.65 14.40 -2.60
CA VAL A 121 11.95 14.90 -3.10
C VAL A 121 11.82 15.34 -4.57
N ARG A 122 11.22 14.52 -5.44
CA ARG A 122 11.02 14.82 -6.87
C ARG A 122 10.13 16.03 -7.11
N LEU A 123 9.19 16.28 -6.21
CA LEU A 123 8.32 17.47 -6.26
C LEU A 123 9.00 18.74 -5.72
N GLY A 124 10.26 18.66 -5.31
CA GLY A 124 11.08 19.81 -4.94
C GLY A 124 11.05 20.19 -3.46
N ALA A 125 10.58 19.32 -2.57
CA ALA A 125 10.74 19.52 -1.14
C ALA A 125 12.24 19.58 -0.78
N LYS A 126 12.63 20.55 0.07
CA LYS A 126 14.04 20.77 0.43
C LYS A 126 14.50 19.88 1.57
N GLU A 127 13.59 19.62 2.52
CA GLU A 127 13.83 18.76 3.66
C GLU A 127 12.71 17.73 3.73
N VAL A 128 13.04 16.47 3.50
CA VAL A 128 12.11 15.35 3.58
C VAL A 128 12.53 14.44 4.73
N TYR A 129 11.67 14.34 5.74
CA TYR A 129 11.88 13.50 6.91
C TYR A 129 10.99 12.26 6.84
N ASN A 130 11.58 11.08 7.06
CA ASN A 130 10.82 9.89 7.34
C ASN A 130 10.73 9.68 8.85
N ILE A 131 9.52 9.74 9.40
CA ILE A 131 9.23 9.55 10.82
C ILE A 131 8.78 8.11 11.05
N TYR A 132 9.54 7.36 11.83
CA TYR A 132 9.21 5.98 12.13
C TYR A 132 9.36 5.63 13.62
N ARG A 133 8.35 4.97 14.18
CA ARG A 133 8.28 4.66 15.62
C ARG A 133 9.21 3.54 16.10
N ARG A 134 9.87 2.81 15.20
CA ARG A 134 10.88 1.77 15.46
C ARG A 134 12.22 2.17 14.83
N THR A 135 13.16 1.22 14.73
CA THR A 135 14.40 1.44 13.98
C THR A 135 14.27 0.99 12.53
N LYS A 136 15.30 1.24 11.74
CA LYS A 136 15.39 0.86 10.32
C LYS A 136 15.22 -0.65 10.14
N ASP A 137 15.77 -1.44 11.06
CA ASP A 137 15.72 -2.91 11.01
C ASP A 137 14.29 -3.48 11.13
N GLU A 138 13.38 -2.76 11.79
CA GLU A 138 11.98 -3.17 11.91
C GLU A 138 11.08 -2.57 10.82
N MET A 139 11.62 -1.82 9.86
CA MET A 139 10.83 -1.32 8.74
C MET A 139 10.35 -2.47 7.86
N PRO A 140 9.06 -2.53 7.52
CA PRO A 140 8.55 -3.53 6.58
C PRO A 140 8.80 -3.19 5.11
N ALA A 141 9.37 -2.00 4.80
CA ALA A 141 9.77 -1.65 3.45
C ALA A 141 10.95 -2.50 2.97
N ASP A 142 11.06 -2.66 1.67
CA ASP A 142 12.22 -3.30 1.07
C ASP A 142 13.48 -2.50 1.38
N MET A 143 14.57 -3.19 1.76
CA MET A 143 15.83 -2.54 2.14
C MET A 143 16.37 -1.67 1.01
N VAL A 144 16.26 -2.11 -0.24
CA VAL A 144 16.69 -1.35 -1.43
C VAL A 144 15.94 -0.02 -1.50
N GLU A 145 14.63 0.01 -1.24
CA GLU A 145 13.83 1.23 -1.27
C GLU A 145 14.22 2.22 -0.15
N ILE A 146 14.63 1.67 1.00
CA ILE A 146 15.11 2.48 2.12
C ILE A 146 16.47 3.10 1.79
N GLU A 147 17.39 2.30 1.23
CA GLU A 147 18.72 2.76 0.82
C GLU A 147 18.64 3.83 -0.28
N GLU A 148 17.81 3.59 -1.30
CA GLU A 148 17.59 4.56 -2.36
C GLU A 148 16.96 5.88 -1.86
N ALA A 149 16.05 5.81 -0.88
CA ALA A 149 15.49 7.00 -0.26
C ALA A 149 16.58 7.80 0.51
N GLU A 150 17.48 7.12 1.24
CA GLU A 150 18.61 7.77 1.90
C GLU A 150 19.57 8.43 0.90
N GLU A 151 19.91 7.74 -0.19
CA GLU A 151 20.78 8.28 -1.26
C GLU A 151 20.15 9.51 -1.92
N GLU A 152 18.83 9.54 -2.06
CA GLU A 152 18.07 10.68 -2.59
C GLU A 152 17.94 11.84 -1.60
N GLY A 153 18.44 11.69 -0.38
CA GLY A 153 18.53 12.75 0.62
C GLY A 153 17.39 12.77 1.65
N VAL A 154 16.61 11.69 1.76
CA VAL A 154 15.61 11.56 2.82
C VAL A 154 16.28 11.38 4.17
N ILE A 155 15.84 12.14 5.17
CA ILE A 155 16.39 12.14 6.53
C ILE A 155 15.53 11.23 7.42
N PHE A 156 16.08 10.11 7.88
CA PHE A 156 15.36 9.17 8.73
C PHE A 156 15.39 9.58 10.21
N LYS A 157 14.21 9.83 10.78
CA LYS A 157 13.98 10.05 12.21
C LYS A 157 13.33 8.81 12.82
N ASN A 158 14.16 7.83 13.12
CA ASN A 158 13.73 6.60 13.79
C ASN A 158 13.41 6.84 15.27
N LEU A 159 12.66 5.92 15.87
CA LEU A 159 12.20 5.99 17.26
C LEU A 159 11.46 7.30 17.56
N ARG A 160 10.63 7.71 16.62
CA ARG A 160 9.77 8.90 16.74
C ARG A 160 8.35 8.56 16.31
N ASN A 161 7.39 9.07 17.09
CA ASN A 161 5.96 8.90 16.81
C ASN A 161 5.24 10.24 16.96
N PRO A 162 4.51 10.73 15.96
CA PRO A 162 3.78 11.97 16.08
C PRO A 162 2.66 11.85 17.14
N ILE A 163 2.53 12.87 17.99
CA ILE A 163 1.49 12.95 19.01
C ILE A 163 0.61 14.20 18.88
N GLU A 164 1.14 15.26 18.28
CA GLU A 164 0.38 16.49 18.03
C GLU A 164 0.93 17.24 16.83
N VAL A 165 0.06 17.71 15.95
CA VAL A 165 0.34 18.69 14.90
C VAL A 165 -0.12 20.06 15.38
N ILE A 166 0.79 21.02 15.41
CA ILE A 166 0.51 22.40 15.77
C ILE A 166 0.15 23.15 14.50
N LYS A 167 -1.01 23.78 14.51
CA LYS A 167 -1.53 24.60 13.40
C LYS A 167 -1.08 26.05 13.53
N ASP A 168 -0.91 26.71 12.41
CA ASP A 168 -0.80 28.17 12.38
C ASP A 168 -2.17 28.84 12.54
N GLU A 169 -2.20 30.20 12.47
CA GLU A 169 -3.44 30.97 12.60
C GLU A 169 -4.46 30.72 11.47
N LYS A 170 -4.03 30.13 10.35
CA LYS A 170 -4.87 29.80 9.19
C LYS A 170 -5.32 28.34 9.17
N GLY A 171 -4.86 27.54 10.15
CA GLY A 171 -5.17 26.11 10.24
C GLY A 171 -4.21 25.19 9.51
N HIS A 172 -3.11 25.71 8.92
CA HIS A 172 -2.09 24.89 8.28
C HIS A 172 -1.15 24.25 9.30
N ALA A 173 -0.61 23.08 8.97
CA ALA A 173 0.44 22.44 9.73
C ALA A 173 1.68 23.34 9.77
N LYS A 174 2.24 23.53 10.96
CA LYS A 174 3.40 24.39 11.20
C LYS A 174 4.51 23.65 11.92
N GLU A 175 4.16 22.86 12.90
CA GLU A 175 5.09 22.07 13.69
C GLU A 175 4.45 20.73 14.03
N VAL A 176 5.27 19.71 14.27
CA VAL A 176 4.82 18.44 14.83
C VAL A 176 5.60 18.11 16.11
N ILE A 177 4.88 17.66 17.13
CA ILE A 177 5.46 17.13 18.35
C ILE A 177 5.59 15.63 18.21
N LEU A 178 6.82 15.15 18.33
CA LEU A 178 7.18 13.75 18.22
C LEU A 178 7.52 13.18 19.59
N GLN A 179 6.84 12.10 19.99
CA GLN A 179 7.22 11.31 21.14
C GLN A 179 8.48 10.51 20.83
N VAL A 180 9.50 10.58 21.69
CA VAL A 180 10.67 9.71 21.60
C VAL A 180 10.27 8.31 22.04
N MET A 181 10.67 7.32 21.26
CA MET A 181 10.36 5.92 21.51
C MET A 181 11.63 5.14 21.84
N GLU A 182 11.47 3.98 22.44
CA GLU A 182 12.48 2.94 22.58
C GLU A 182 11.91 1.59 22.16
N LEU A 183 12.76 0.61 21.93
CA LEU A 183 12.32 -0.74 21.56
C LEU A 183 12.18 -1.61 22.80
N GLY A 184 10.97 -2.09 23.03
CA GLY A 184 10.64 -3.10 24.04
C GLY A 184 10.78 -4.55 23.52
N GLU A 185 10.05 -5.46 24.11
CA GLU A 185 10.00 -6.87 23.71
C GLU A 185 9.34 -7.05 22.33
N PRO A 186 9.67 -8.14 21.60
CA PRO A 186 9.03 -8.46 20.34
C PRO A 186 7.52 -8.64 20.46
N ASP A 187 6.79 -8.21 19.43
CA ASP A 187 5.36 -8.47 19.27
C ASP A 187 5.10 -9.84 18.58
N GLU A 188 3.84 -10.18 18.34
CA GLU A 188 3.44 -11.43 17.68
C GLU A 188 4.02 -11.61 16.26
N SER A 189 4.44 -10.52 15.62
CA SER A 189 5.10 -10.53 14.30
C SER A 189 6.63 -10.71 14.42
N GLY A 190 7.16 -10.83 15.64
CA GLY A 190 8.60 -10.90 15.91
C GLY A 190 9.30 -9.55 15.91
N ARG A 191 8.61 -8.43 15.61
CA ARG A 191 9.20 -7.09 15.64
C ARG A 191 9.11 -6.48 17.03
N ARG A 192 10.16 -5.80 17.46
CA ARG A 192 10.21 -5.15 18.77
C ARG A 192 9.15 -4.06 18.88
N ARG A 193 8.43 -4.04 20.01
CA ARG A 193 7.37 -3.06 20.26
C ARG A 193 7.96 -1.67 20.48
N PRO A 194 7.40 -0.60 19.87
CA PRO A 194 7.78 0.75 20.21
C PRO A 194 7.14 1.14 21.55
N VAL A 195 7.97 1.58 22.49
CA VAL A 195 7.56 2.01 23.83
C VAL A 195 7.88 3.50 23.99
N PRO A 196 6.94 4.36 24.43
CA PRO A 196 7.22 5.77 24.64
C PRO A 196 8.19 5.97 25.82
N VAL A 197 9.19 6.83 25.62
CA VAL A 197 10.07 7.27 26.69
C VAL A 197 9.39 8.45 27.39
N GLU A 198 8.96 8.24 28.62
CA GLU A 198 8.17 9.21 29.38
C GLU A 198 8.86 10.58 29.48
N GLY A 199 8.11 11.63 29.20
CA GLY A 199 8.58 13.03 29.28
C GLY A 199 9.59 13.45 28.20
N LYS A 200 9.93 12.58 27.23
CA LYS A 200 10.83 12.94 26.13
C LYS A 200 10.07 13.18 24.84
N THR A 201 10.03 14.42 24.41
CA THR A 201 9.45 14.84 23.13
C THR A 201 10.45 15.67 22.33
N GLU A 202 10.25 15.73 21.01
CA GLU A 202 10.97 16.57 20.07
C GLU A 202 9.94 17.35 19.24
N THR A 203 10.16 18.62 19.02
CA THR A 203 9.31 19.44 18.14
C THR A 203 10.10 19.82 16.89
N ILE A 204 9.53 19.60 15.73
CA ILE A 204 10.12 19.98 14.45
C ILE A 204 9.15 20.82 13.64
N ALA A 205 9.69 21.77 12.86
CA ALA A 205 8.91 22.58 11.95
C ALA A 205 8.60 21.79 10.68
N ILE A 206 7.34 21.87 10.23
CA ILE A 206 6.84 21.19 9.02
C ILE A 206 5.97 22.15 8.22
N ASP A 207 5.88 21.91 6.92
CA ASP A 207 4.87 22.52 6.05
C ASP A 207 3.78 21.48 5.70
N ASN A 208 4.18 20.21 5.56
CA ASN A 208 3.27 19.10 5.25
C ASN A 208 3.61 17.86 6.07
N MET A 209 2.58 17.07 6.37
CA MET A 209 2.73 15.72 6.94
C MET A 209 1.96 14.70 6.10
N ILE A 210 2.65 13.67 5.64
CA ILE A 210 2.06 12.60 4.81
C ILE A 210 1.98 11.32 5.65
N LEU A 211 0.76 10.78 5.80
CA LEU A 211 0.48 9.64 6.66
C LEU A 211 0.48 8.33 5.85
N ALA A 212 1.56 7.58 5.94
CA ALA A 212 1.77 6.31 5.23
C ALA A 212 1.85 5.10 6.19
N ILE A 213 0.92 5.03 7.15
CA ILE A 213 0.92 4.02 8.23
C ILE A 213 -0.04 2.86 8.02
N GLY A 214 -0.70 2.82 6.89
CA GLY A 214 -1.62 1.76 6.51
C GLY A 214 -2.81 2.28 5.72
N GLN A 215 -3.63 1.33 5.30
CA GLN A 215 -4.80 1.55 4.48
C GLN A 215 -5.99 0.80 5.06
N ALA A 216 -7.20 1.23 4.71
CA ALA A 216 -8.44 0.57 5.05
C ALA A 216 -9.32 0.41 3.79
N VAL A 217 -10.27 -0.50 3.91
CA VAL A 217 -11.24 -0.80 2.85
C VAL A 217 -12.51 -0.01 3.09
N ASP A 218 -13.07 0.57 2.05
CA ASP A 218 -14.44 1.06 2.08
C ASP A 218 -15.40 -0.03 1.56
N ALA A 219 -15.87 -0.85 2.48
CA ALA A 219 -16.85 -1.91 2.20
C ALA A 219 -18.28 -1.50 2.56
N SER A 220 -18.56 -0.22 2.79
CA SER A 220 -19.82 0.27 3.32
C SER A 220 -21.03 -0.01 2.41
N ILE A 221 -20.79 -0.01 1.10
CA ILE A 221 -21.84 -0.23 0.08
C ILE A 221 -22.23 -1.70 -0.13
N PHE A 222 -21.46 -2.64 0.41
CA PHE A 222 -21.71 -4.08 0.25
C PHE A 222 -22.39 -4.63 1.50
N ASP A 223 -23.55 -5.26 1.35
CA ASP A 223 -24.31 -5.87 2.45
C ASP A 223 -23.85 -7.31 2.74
N CYS A 224 -22.56 -7.52 2.77
CA CYS A 224 -21.90 -8.79 3.14
C CYS A 224 -21.26 -8.68 4.53
N ASP A 225 -20.93 -9.83 5.11
CA ASP A 225 -20.21 -9.88 6.38
C ASP A 225 -18.87 -9.17 6.27
N LYS A 226 -18.47 -8.54 7.37
CA LYS A 226 -17.21 -7.77 7.46
C LYS A 226 -16.35 -8.28 8.59
N THR A 227 -15.05 -8.10 8.41
CA THR A 227 -14.06 -8.39 9.44
C THR A 227 -14.11 -7.32 10.55
N ARG A 228 -13.31 -7.53 11.61
CA ARG A 228 -13.17 -6.53 12.69
C ARG A 228 -12.61 -5.18 12.21
N LYS A 229 -11.86 -5.16 11.10
CA LYS A 229 -11.32 -3.95 10.50
C LYS A 229 -12.18 -3.40 9.35
N ASN A 230 -13.41 -3.87 9.23
CA ASN A 230 -14.37 -3.45 8.23
C ASN A 230 -13.99 -3.82 6.77
N ALA A 231 -13.07 -4.78 6.58
CA ALA A 231 -12.82 -5.38 5.27
C ALA A 231 -13.91 -6.42 4.94
N ILE A 232 -14.02 -6.82 3.69
CA ILE A 232 -14.97 -7.84 3.25
C ILE A 232 -14.54 -9.19 3.82
N ALA A 233 -15.42 -9.86 4.56
CA ALA A 233 -15.20 -11.22 5.02
C ALA A 233 -15.56 -12.22 3.91
N TYR A 234 -14.64 -13.15 3.61
CA TYR A 234 -14.89 -14.24 2.68
C TYR A 234 -14.22 -15.53 3.15
N ASP A 235 -14.76 -16.66 2.71
CA ASP A 235 -14.17 -17.96 2.98
C ASP A 235 -12.89 -18.17 2.16
N LYS A 236 -11.79 -18.51 2.81
CA LYS A 236 -10.45 -18.59 2.19
C LYS A 236 -10.28 -19.74 1.19
N GLU A 237 -11.15 -20.75 1.27
CA GLU A 237 -11.11 -21.90 0.35
C GLU A 237 -11.97 -21.68 -0.87
N THR A 238 -13.10 -20.97 -0.71
CA THR A 238 -14.08 -20.73 -1.77
C THR A 238 -14.10 -19.31 -2.29
N TYR A 239 -13.39 -18.38 -1.67
CA TYR A 239 -13.42 -16.94 -1.96
C TYR A 239 -14.81 -16.30 -1.91
N MET A 240 -15.85 -17.05 -1.51
CA MET A 240 -17.24 -16.59 -1.45
C MET A 240 -17.48 -15.76 -0.19
N THR A 241 -18.19 -14.66 -0.34
CA THR A 241 -18.69 -13.84 0.78
C THR A 241 -19.90 -14.49 1.43
N SER A 242 -20.52 -13.83 2.41
CA SER A 242 -21.82 -14.25 2.95
C SER A 242 -22.98 -14.16 1.93
N ILE A 243 -22.76 -13.52 0.79
CA ILE A 243 -23.74 -13.40 -0.29
C ILE A 243 -23.45 -14.45 -1.35
N PRO A 244 -24.37 -15.39 -1.66
CA PRO A 244 -24.19 -16.39 -2.70
C PRO A 244 -23.89 -15.76 -4.08
N GLY A 245 -22.90 -16.27 -4.81
CA GLY A 245 -22.46 -15.74 -6.10
C GLY A 245 -21.61 -14.48 -6.02
N VAL A 246 -21.34 -13.96 -4.82
CA VAL A 246 -20.45 -12.83 -4.61
C VAL A 246 -19.16 -13.29 -3.95
N PHE A 247 -18.07 -13.05 -4.60
CA PHE A 247 -16.70 -13.44 -4.21
C PHE A 247 -15.87 -12.20 -3.88
N ALA A 248 -14.80 -12.37 -3.11
CA ALA A 248 -13.87 -11.28 -2.82
C ALA A 248 -12.43 -11.79 -2.75
N GLY A 249 -11.46 -10.94 -3.06
CA GLY A 249 -10.05 -11.28 -3.00
C GLY A 249 -9.13 -10.06 -3.05
N GLY A 250 -7.85 -10.27 -2.79
CA GLY A 250 -6.85 -9.20 -2.68
C GLY A 250 -7.06 -8.32 -1.45
N ASP A 251 -6.60 -7.08 -1.52
CA ASP A 251 -6.51 -6.15 -0.37
C ASP A 251 -7.87 -5.78 0.24
N CYS A 252 -8.97 -5.99 -0.45
CA CYS A 252 -10.30 -5.66 0.08
C CYS A 252 -10.81 -6.65 1.12
N GLY A 253 -10.17 -7.81 1.27
CA GLY A 253 -10.72 -8.89 2.05
C GLY A 253 -9.84 -9.40 3.18
N ASN A 254 -10.47 -9.98 4.19
CA ASN A 254 -9.87 -10.72 5.30
C ASN A 254 -8.76 -9.98 6.07
N ASP A 255 -8.81 -8.64 6.11
CA ASP A 255 -7.86 -7.77 6.82
C ASP A 255 -6.39 -7.89 6.36
N LYS A 256 -6.15 -8.47 5.18
CA LYS A 256 -4.81 -8.67 4.64
C LYS A 256 -4.55 -7.75 3.46
N ILE A 257 -4.07 -6.55 3.75
CA ILE A 257 -3.49 -5.67 2.73
C ILE A 257 -2.04 -6.13 2.50
N SER A 258 -1.69 -6.40 1.25
CA SER A 258 -0.44 -7.04 0.91
C SER A 258 0.22 -6.44 -0.34
N ILE A 259 1.12 -7.18 -0.97
CA ILE A 259 1.81 -6.76 -2.19
C ILE A 259 1.01 -7.18 -3.43
N ALA A 260 1.25 -6.52 -4.56
CA ALA A 260 0.50 -6.73 -5.80
C ALA A 260 0.50 -8.19 -6.27
N VAL A 261 1.62 -8.91 -6.12
CA VAL A 261 1.72 -10.32 -6.52
C VAL A 261 0.77 -11.24 -5.74
N GLU A 262 0.49 -10.93 -4.46
CA GLU A 262 -0.48 -11.69 -3.68
C GLU A 262 -1.91 -11.41 -4.12
N ALA A 263 -2.24 -10.16 -4.44
CA ALA A 263 -3.55 -9.81 -4.99
C ALA A 263 -3.81 -10.50 -6.35
N ILE A 264 -2.79 -10.57 -7.21
CA ILE A 264 -2.85 -11.30 -8.49
C ILE A 264 -3.04 -12.81 -8.24
N ALA A 265 -2.32 -13.36 -7.26
CA ALA A 265 -2.46 -14.77 -6.89
C ALA A 265 -3.87 -15.09 -6.37
N ASP A 266 -4.45 -14.20 -5.56
CA ASP A 266 -5.82 -14.35 -5.08
C ASP A 266 -6.83 -14.27 -6.24
N ALA A 267 -6.66 -13.35 -7.18
CA ALA A 267 -7.51 -13.24 -8.35
C ALA A 267 -7.48 -14.52 -9.22
N LYS A 268 -6.30 -15.11 -9.42
CA LYS A 268 -6.17 -16.39 -10.16
C LYS A 268 -6.91 -17.53 -9.46
N LYS A 269 -6.76 -17.65 -8.15
CA LYS A 269 -7.46 -18.68 -7.36
C LYS A 269 -8.97 -18.47 -7.38
N ALA A 270 -9.40 -17.22 -7.18
CA ALA A 270 -10.81 -16.87 -7.20
C ALA A 270 -11.44 -17.16 -8.57
N SER A 271 -10.72 -16.90 -9.69
CA SER A 271 -11.24 -17.16 -11.03
C SER A 271 -11.50 -18.65 -11.28
N GLU A 272 -10.62 -19.56 -10.84
CA GLU A 272 -10.81 -21.00 -10.95
C GLU A 272 -12.04 -21.48 -10.14
N ILE A 273 -12.23 -20.91 -8.95
CA ILE A 273 -13.38 -21.20 -8.08
C ILE A 273 -14.69 -20.68 -8.69
N ILE A 274 -14.65 -19.46 -9.25
CA ILE A 274 -15.83 -18.85 -9.89
C ILE A 274 -16.24 -19.64 -11.13
N ASP A 275 -15.28 -20.06 -11.95
CA ASP A 275 -15.53 -20.88 -13.13
C ASP A 275 -16.26 -22.18 -12.75
N ALA A 276 -15.74 -22.90 -11.77
CA ALA A 276 -16.40 -24.09 -11.25
C ALA A 276 -17.78 -23.83 -10.65
N TYR A 277 -17.94 -22.71 -9.95
CA TYR A 277 -19.23 -22.31 -9.41
C TYR A 277 -20.28 -22.08 -10.50
N LEU A 278 -19.89 -21.47 -11.62
CA LEU A 278 -20.76 -21.24 -12.78
C LEU A 278 -21.17 -22.57 -13.47
N ASP A 279 -20.29 -23.57 -13.45
CA ASP A 279 -20.57 -24.93 -13.91
C ASP A 279 -21.44 -25.75 -12.92
N GLY A 280 -21.79 -25.20 -11.77
CA GLY A 280 -22.55 -25.87 -10.71
C GLY A 280 -21.72 -26.83 -9.86
N GLU A 281 -20.41 -26.74 -9.94
CA GLU A 281 -19.47 -27.53 -9.15
C GLU A 281 -19.10 -26.80 -7.85
N LYS A 282 -18.78 -27.57 -6.80
CA LYS A 282 -18.22 -27.06 -5.55
C LYS A 282 -16.74 -27.39 -5.47
N ILE A 283 -15.93 -26.56 -6.09
CA ILE A 283 -14.48 -26.69 -5.99
C ILE A 283 -13.98 -25.81 -4.87
N LYS A 284 -13.11 -26.38 -4.06
CA LYS A 284 -12.27 -25.64 -3.12
C LYS A 284 -10.90 -25.49 -3.71
N TYR A 285 -10.27 -24.34 -3.52
CA TYR A 285 -8.90 -24.16 -3.94
C TYR A 285 -8.00 -25.17 -3.23
N GLU A 286 -7.40 -26.06 -4.00
CA GLU A 286 -6.35 -26.96 -3.55
C GLU A 286 -4.99 -26.34 -3.85
N LYS A 287 -4.11 -26.31 -2.83
CA LYS A 287 -2.73 -25.87 -3.07
C LYS A 287 -2.11 -26.68 -4.19
N PRO A 288 -1.48 -26.04 -5.18
CA PRO A 288 -0.74 -26.78 -6.20
C PRO A 288 0.34 -27.64 -5.53
N TYR A 289 0.74 -28.71 -6.21
CA TYR A 289 1.76 -29.61 -5.74
C TYR A 289 3.03 -28.83 -5.38
N PHE A 290 3.42 -28.91 -4.11
CA PHE A 290 4.57 -28.19 -3.56
C PHE A 290 5.62 -29.22 -3.14
N VAL A 291 6.84 -29.08 -3.67
CA VAL A 291 7.98 -29.90 -3.27
C VAL A 291 8.86 -29.10 -2.35
N GLU A 292 8.93 -29.51 -1.11
CA GLU A 292 9.91 -29.00 -0.16
C GLU A 292 11.18 -29.86 -0.24
N ARG A 293 12.31 -29.21 -0.44
CA ARG A 293 13.61 -29.87 -0.59
C ARG A 293 14.46 -29.63 0.65
N ASP A 294 14.25 -30.43 1.70
CA ASP A 294 14.99 -30.35 2.96
C ASP A 294 16.45 -30.81 2.80
N ASP A 295 16.77 -31.47 1.68
CA ASP A 295 18.10 -31.95 1.34
C ASP A 295 19.02 -30.87 0.76
N ILE A 296 18.46 -29.69 0.42
CA ILE A 296 19.24 -28.54 -0.09
C ILE A 296 19.53 -27.59 1.09
N THR A 297 20.76 -27.58 1.53
CA THR A 297 21.26 -26.73 2.61
C THR A 297 22.46 -25.91 2.12
N GLU A 298 22.94 -24.94 2.88
CA GLU A 298 24.17 -24.22 2.56
C GLU A 298 25.35 -25.19 2.33
N LYS A 299 25.39 -26.33 3.06
CA LYS A 299 26.40 -27.38 2.90
C LYS A 299 26.36 -28.03 1.53
N THR A 300 25.24 -28.06 0.87
CA THR A 300 25.09 -28.61 -0.51
C THR A 300 25.92 -27.83 -1.52
N PHE A 301 26.32 -26.61 -1.19
CA PHE A 301 27.04 -25.69 -2.06
C PHE A 301 28.43 -25.29 -1.54
N GLU A 302 28.91 -25.91 -0.45
CA GLU A 302 30.22 -25.60 0.16
C GLU A 302 31.40 -25.72 -0.84
N ASP A 303 31.31 -26.64 -1.80
CA ASP A 303 32.34 -26.87 -2.83
C ASP A 303 32.21 -25.91 -4.03
N ARG A 304 31.25 -24.99 -4.03
CA ARG A 304 31.06 -24.04 -5.13
C ARG A 304 31.67 -22.69 -4.78
N GLU A 305 32.37 -22.12 -5.74
CA GLU A 305 32.86 -20.74 -5.63
C GLU A 305 31.66 -19.78 -5.50
N LYS A 306 31.67 -18.95 -4.45
CA LYS A 306 30.67 -17.91 -4.27
C LYS A 306 30.89 -16.83 -5.32
N MET A 307 29.97 -16.73 -6.26
CA MET A 307 29.95 -15.62 -7.23
C MET A 307 29.11 -14.48 -6.67
N CYS A 308 29.62 -13.26 -6.79
CA CYS A 308 28.82 -12.07 -6.51
C CYS A 308 27.64 -11.99 -7.48
N ARG A 309 26.51 -11.55 -6.98
CA ARG A 309 25.34 -11.26 -7.84
C ARG A 309 25.73 -10.12 -8.79
N PRO A 310 25.46 -10.23 -10.09
CA PRO A 310 25.63 -9.10 -11.00
C PRO A 310 24.80 -7.92 -10.52
N GLU A 311 25.42 -6.76 -10.39
CA GLU A 311 24.72 -5.52 -10.07
C GLU A 311 24.14 -4.92 -11.35
N MET A 312 22.86 -4.56 -11.30
CA MET A 312 22.24 -3.84 -12.41
C MET A 312 22.75 -2.39 -12.43
N PRO A 313 23.08 -1.85 -13.61
CA PRO A 313 23.42 -0.43 -13.70
C PRO A 313 22.27 0.44 -13.20
N GLN A 314 22.57 1.38 -12.33
CA GLN A 314 21.64 2.34 -11.80
C GLN A 314 22.05 3.75 -12.14
N LEU A 315 21.08 4.64 -12.32
CA LEU A 315 21.34 6.09 -12.39
C LEU A 315 21.87 6.57 -11.04
N SER A 316 22.69 7.60 -11.04
CA SER A 316 23.10 8.25 -9.79
C SER A 316 21.88 8.83 -9.06
N ALA A 317 22.01 9.04 -7.74
CA ALA A 317 20.92 9.60 -6.95
C ALA A 317 20.41 10.95 -7.49
N ASP A 318 21.31 11.80 -8.01
CA ASP A 318 20.92 13.08 -8.59
C ASP A 318 20.16 12.91 -9.90
N GLU A 319 20.59 12.01 -10.79
CA GLU A 319 19.86 11.71 -12.02
C GLU A 319 18.48 11.08 -11.76
N ARG A 320 18.37 10.28 -10.69
CA ARG A 320 17.09 9.66 -10.30
C ARG A 320 16.06 10.67 -9.79
N LYS A 321 16.49 11.77 -9.16
CA LYS A 321 15.59 12.82 -8.68
C LYS A 321 14.95 13.62 -9.80
N ASP A 322 15.62 13.68 -10.96
CA ASP A 322 15.16 14.44 -12.14
C ASP A 322 14.23 13.61 -13.05
N ASN A 323 13.98 12.33 -12.72
CA ASN A 323 13.15 11.41 -13.50
C ASN A 323 11.80 11.12 -12.85
#